data_3b2ce1abde825aa10ffd9b30d893eaf8
#
_entry.id   3b2ce1abde825aa10ffd9b30d893eaf8
#
_cell.length_a   1.000
_cell.length_b   1.000
_cell.length_c   1.000
_cell.angle_alpha   90.00
_cell.angle_beta   90.00
_cell.angle_gamma   90.00
#
_symmetry.space_group_name_H-M   'P 1'
#
loop_
_entity.id
_entity.type
_entity.pdbx_description
1 polymer ?
#
loop_
_entity_poly.entity_id
_entity_poly.type
_entity_poly.pdbx_seq_one_letter_code
_entity_poly.pdbx_strand_id
1 'polypeptide(L)'
;LRVTDRANGLVYSNQKSLRIDSPYKSKGWMILSEKNGQSSLGFVREMITAYEMDDLGIYCVFDNQTFPDVYEETNGEVLGSGPVRITEHFSRTAPGSLLILQQGAPGCIDIDGNTLLRDIYLSETFMDGVFPEQFEPVNATWMHWLDVIENKDGRLYTRLKYSDALFNSGYFITEPVLVGEE
;
A
#
# COMPACT_ATOMS: atom_id res chain seq x y z
N LEU A 1 1.88 13.62 -32.07
CA LEU A 1 1.02 14.10 -33.16
C LEU A 1 1.76 13.92 -34.47
N ARG A 2 1.11 13.32 -35.46
CA ARG A 2 1.61 13.19 -36.84
C ARG A 2 0.62 13.85 -37.77
N VAL A 3 1.07 14.80 -38.56
CA VAL A 3 0.26 15.52 -39.51
C VAL A 3 0.87 15.31 -40.92
N THR A 4 0.07 14.92 -41.88
CA THR A 4 0.48 14.79 -43.28
C THR A 4 -0.16 15.90 -44.07
N ASP A 5 0.68 16.71 -44.74
CA ASP A 5 0.20 17.69 -45.70
C ASP A 5 -0.28 16.95 -46.97
N ARG A 6 -1.58 17.08 -47.27
CA ARG A 6 -2.19 16.41 -48.44
C ARG A 6 -1.77 16.99 -49.77
N ALA A 7 -1.27 18.22 -49.81
CA ALA A 7 -0.89 18.89 -51.04
C ALA A 7 0.47 18.42 -51.59
N ASN A 8 1.39 18.10 -50.69
CA ASN A 8 2.78 17.76 -51.07
C ASN A 8 3.28 16.45 -50.46
N GLY A 9 2.47 15.76 -49.66
CA GLY A 9 2.83 14.50 -49.00
C GLY A 9 3.82 14.61 -47.84
N LEU A 10 4.22 15.81 -47.45
CA LEU A 10 5.15 16.00 -46.36
C LEU A 10 4.53 15.58 -45.00
N VAL A 11 5.32 14.92 -44.19
CA VAL A 11 4.91 14.46 -42.88
C VAL A 11 5.64 15.25 -41.82
N TYR A 12 4.88 15.92 -40.97
CA TYR A 12 5.37 16.61 -39.78
C TYR A 12 5.03 15.78 -38.54
N SER A 13 6.01 15.52 -37.71
CA SER A 13 5.79 14.85 -36.43
C SER A 13 6.32 15.69 -35.29
N ASN A 14 5.55 15.78 -34.22
CA ASN A 14 5.97 16.36 -32.97
C ASN A 14 5.72 15.36 -31.85
N GLN A 15 6.75 15.06 -31.10
CA GLN A 15 6.71 14.16 -29.97
C GLN A 15 6.93 14.94 -28.69
N LYS A 16 6.02 14.81 -27.76
CA LYS A 16 6.19 15.33 -26.38
C LYS A 16 6.20 14.14 -25.42
N SER A 17 7.12 14.16 -24.51
CA SER A 17 7.12 13.26 -23.38
C SER A 17 6.04 13.71 -22.40
N LEU A 18 5.15 12.82 -22.04
CA LEU A 18 4.18 13.00 -20.96
C LEU A 18 4.61 12.09 -19.81
N ARG A 19 4.88 12.69 -18.65
CA ARG A 19 5.09 11.96 -17.42
C ARG A 19 3.80 12.03 -16.62
N ILE A 20 3.26 10.88 -16.28
CA ILE A 20 2.10 10.75 -15.40
C ILE A 20 2.63 10.18 -14.09
N ASP A 21 2.58 10.97 -13.04
CA ASP A 21 2.92 10.54 -11.68
C ASP A 21 1.63 10.26 -10.90
N SER A 22 1.67 9.27 -10.02
CA SER A 22 0.58 9.01 -9.09
C SER A 22 0.38 10.22 -8.17
N PRO A 23 -0.86 10.66 -7.91
CA PRO A 23 -1.15 11.73 -6.97
C PRO A 23 -0.74 11.38 -5.53
N TYR A 24 -0.53 10.10 -5.25
CA TYR A 24 -0.20 9.57 -3.93
C TYR A 24 1.31 9.49 -3.65
N LYS A 25 2.15 9.81 -4.65
CA LYS A 25 3.61 9.84 -4.53
C LYS A 25 4.11 11.13 -3.87
N SER A 26 3.55 11.52 -2.76
CA SER A 26 3.92 12.73 -2.04
C SER A 26 3.89 12.46 -0.54
N LYS A 27 4.45 13.38 0.25
CA LYS A 27 4.29 13.32 1.70
C LYS A 27 2.81 13.39 2.07
N GLY A 28 2.40 12.58 3.03
CA GLY A 28 1.03 12.54 3.50
C GLY A 28 0.79 11.42 4.50
N TRP A 29 -0.46 11.23 4.81
CA TRP A 29 -0.92 10.22 5.77
C TRP A 29 -1.90 9.28 5.09
N MET A 30 -1.64 7.99 5.22
CA MET A 30 -2.60 6.94 4.88
C MET A 30 -3.48 6.68 6.11
N ILE A 31 -4.78 6.68 5.90
CA ILE A 31 -5.78 6.51 6.96
C ILE A 31 -6.66 5.33 6.61
N LEU A 32 -6.57 4.27 7.40
CA LEU A 32 -7.50 3.16 7.35
C LEU A 32 -8.65 3.43 8.31
N SER A 33 -9.86 3.38 7.82
CA SER A 33 -11.08 3.67 8.57
C SER A 33 -12.19 2.69 8.24
N GLU A 34 -13.27 2.73 9.00
CA GLU A 34 -14.51 2.03 8.69
C GLU A 34 -15.58 3.02 8.23
N LYS A 35 -16.24 2.68 7.13
CA LYS A 35 -17.32 3.45 6.55
C LYS A 35 -18.46 2.49 6.19
N ASN A 36 -19.59 2.62 6.86
CA ASN A 36 -20.76 1.76 6.65
C ASN A 36 -20.48 0.25 6.81
N GLY A 37 -19.65 -0.13 7.78
CA GLY A 37 -19.26 -1.53 8.02
C GLY A 37 -18.20 -2.07 7.05
N GLN A 38 -17.62 -1.23 6.20
CA GLN A 38 -16.61 -1.57 5.22
C GLN A 38 -15.31 -0.82 5.50
N SER A 39 -14.17 -1.47 5.29
CA SER A 39 -12.87 -0.80 5.36
C SER A 39 -12.73 0.20 4.23
N SER A 40 -12.18 1.37 4.52
CA SER A 40 -11.89 2.42 3.55
C SER A 40 -10.48 2.93 3.78
N LEU A 41 -9.75 3.13 2.71
CA LEU A 41 -8.40 3.69 2.71
C LEU A 41 -8.44 5.12 2.16
N GLY A 42 -8.12 6.10 3.00
CA GLY A 42 -7.98 7.49 2.61
C GLY A 42 -6.51 7.93 2.57
N PHE A 43 -6.24 8.96 1.79
CA PHE A 43 -4.94 9.63 1.76
C PHE A 43 -5.10 11.12 1.97
N VAL A 44 -4.32 11.68 2.87
CA VAL A 44 -4.24 13.13 3.10
C VAL A 44 -2.86 13.59 2.67
N ARG A 45 -2.81 14.34 1.57
CA ARG A 45 -1.57 14.88 1.03
C ARG A 45 -1.22 16.18 1.72
N GLU A 46 0.01 16.29 2.21
CA GLU A 46 0.60 17.52 2.70
C GLU A 46 1.07 18.38 1.52
N MET A 47 0.56 19.59 1.42
CA MET A 47 1.00 20.56 0.41
C MET A 47 1.42 21.85 1.09
N ILE A 48 2.65 22.28 0.85
CA ILE A 48 3.08 23.63 1.19
C ILE A 48 2.62 24.57 0.06
N THR A 49 1.73 25.50 0.40
CA THR A 49 1.15 26.44 -0.58
C THR A 49 1.82 27.81 -0.54
N ALA A 50 2.39 28.19 0.60
CA ALA A 50 3.12 29.43 0.76
C ALA A 50 4.16 29.35 1.88
N TYR A 51 5.09 30.30 1.86
CA TYR A 51 5.97 30.61 2.97
C TYR A 51 5.62 32.01 3.43
N GLU A 52 5.28 32.15 4.70
CA GLU A 52 5.00 33.44 5.31
C GLU A 52 6.09 33.77 6.33
N MET A 53 6.31 35.06 6.56
CA MET A 53 7.32 35.56 7.49
C MET A 53 6.65 36.52 8.46
N ASP A 54 6.91 36.32 9.74
CA ASP A 54 6.55 37.23 10.82
C ASP A 54 7.76 37.55 11.70
N ASP A 55 7.52 38.20 12.82
CA ASP A 55 8.57 38.59 13.78
C ASP A 55 9.26 37.36 14.46
N LEU A 56 8.69 36.17 14.34
CA LEU A 56 9.21 34.91 14.90
C LEU A 56 10.01 34.10 13.85
N GLY A 57 9.92 34.44 12.57
CA GLY A 57 10.64 33.77 11.50
C GLY A 57 9.78 33.39 10.29
N ILE A 58 10.33 32.49 9.49
CA ILE A 58 9.64 31.97 8.29
C ILE A 58 8.91 30.69 8.68
N TYR A 59 7.63 30.61 8.34
CA TYR A 59 6.82 29.40 8.52
C TYR A 59 6.13 28.97 7.22
N CYS A 60 5.82 27.68 7.16
CA CYS A 60 5.13 27.10 6.01
C CYS A 60 3.61 27.19 6.22
N VAL A 61 2.91 27.60 5.18
CA VAL A 61 1.47 27.49 5.10
C VAL A 61 1.13 26.20 4.37
N PHE A 62 0.33 25.34 5.01
CA PHE A 62 -0.08 24.05 4.46
C PHE A 62 -1.52 24.12 3.97
N ASP A 63 -1.74 23.50 2.81
CA ASP A 63 -3.08 23.11 2.36
C ASP A 63 -3.09 21.58 2.22
N ASN A 64 -4.00 20.95 2.92
CA ASN A 64 -4.10 19.51 2.95
C ASN A 64 -5.17 19.06 1.96
N GLN A 65 -4.76 18.28 0.97
CA GLN A 65 -5.68 17.70 0.00
C GLN A 65 -6.06 16.29 0.43
N THR A 66 -7.35 16.04 0.59
CA THR A 66 -7.90 14.76 1.02
C THR A 66 -8.42 13.96 -0.17
N PHE A 67 -8.02 12.70 -0.23
CA PHE A 67 -8.49 11.71 -1.19
C PHE A 67 -9.16 10.58 -0.39
N PRO A 68 -10.48 10.49 -0.39
CA PRO A 68 -11.19 9.37 0.22
C PRO A 68 -11.16 8.16 -0.69
N ASP A 69 -11.33 6.97 -0.11
CA ASP A 69 -11.56 5.71 -0.84
C ASP A 69 -10.51 5.41 -1.94
N VAL A 70 -9.23 5.79 -1.71
CA VAL A 70 -8.16 5.72 -2.72
C VAL A 70 -7.88 4.31 -3.23
N TYR A 71 -8.14 3.28 -2.43
CA TYR A 71 -8.00 1.90 -2.86
C TYR A 71 -9.05 1.54 -3.91
N GLU A 72 -10.31 1.86 -3.66
CA GLU A 72 -11.41 1.60 -4.60
C GLU A 72 -11.23 2.38 -5.91
N GLU A 73 -10.86 3.66 -5.80
CA GLU A 73 -10.60 4.51 -6.99
C GLU A 73 -9.45 3.96 -7.84
N THR A 74 -8.42 3.37 -7.20
CA THR A 74 -7.23 2.90 -7.91
C THR A 74 -7.41 1.50 -8.48
N ASN A 75 -8.10 0.60 -7.76
CA ASN A 75 -8.17 -0.82 -8.09
C ASN A 75 -9.52 -1.24 -8.69
N GLY A 76 -10.55 -0.39 -8.59
CA GLY A 76 -11.91 -0.71 -9.07
C GLY A 76 -12.60 -1.80 -8.23
N GLU A 77 -12.09 -2.07 -7.03
CA GLU A 77 -12.64 -3.03 -6.07
C GLU A 77 -12.64 -2.44 -4.67
N VAL A 78 -13.52 -2.93 -3.82
CA VAL A 78 -13.66 -2.47 -2.45
C VAL A 78 -12.77 -3.27 -1.50
N LEU A 79 -12.33 -2.64 -0.41
CA LEU A 79 -11.71 -3.33 0.72
C LEU A 79 -12.74 -4.22 1.44
N GLY A 80 -12.25 -5.11 2.30
CA GLY A 80 -13.09 -5.92 3.17
C GLY A 80 -13.78 -5.14 4.28
N SER A 81 -13.95 -5.77 5.41
CA SER A 81 -14.53 -5.17 6.61
C SER A 81 -13.64 -5.38 7.82
N GLY A 82 -13.98 -4.74 8.94
CA GLY A 82 -13.21 -4.86 10.17
C GLY A 82 -11.76 -4.42 9.99
N PRO A 83 -11.50 -3.14 9.68
CA PRO A 83 -10.15 -2.63 9.52
C PRO A 83 -9.38 -2.74 10.83
N VAL A 84 -8.14 -3.20 10.75
CA VAL A 84 -7.29 -3.44 11.93
C VAL A 84 -6.12 -2.48 11.92
N ARG A 85 -5.31 -2.52 10.87
CA ARG A 85 -4.05 -1.76 10.82
C ARG A 85 -3.51 -1.64 9.40
N ILE A 86 -2.74 -0.59 9.18
CA ILE A 86 -1.80 -0.49 8.05
C ILE A 86 -0.40 -0.69 8.61
N THR A 87 0.41 -1.52 7.97
CA THR A 87 1.84 -1.66 8.25
C THR A 87 2.64 -1.37 7.01
N GLU A 88 3.68 -0.57 7.17
CA GLU A 88 4.58 -0.24 6.07
C GLU A 88 5.72 -1.26 6.02
N HIS A 89 6.02 -1.71 4.81
CA HIS A 89 7.05 -2.67 4.52
C HIS A 89 8.13 -2.03 3.66
N PHE A 90 9.34 -1.92 4.20
CA PHE A 90 10.48 -1.35 3.51
C PHE A 90 11.49 -2.40 3.08
N SER A 91 12.08 -2.17 1.92
CA SER A 91 13.33 -2.80 1.50
C SER A 91 14.34 -1.71 1.13
N ARG A 92 15.62 -2.03 1.19
CA ARG A 92 16.69 -1.12 0.76
C ARG A 92 16.66 -0.84 -0.75
N THR A 93 16.08 -1.73 -1.52
CA THR A 93 16.16 -1.77 -2.98
C THR A 93 14.82 -1.63 -3.68
N ALA A 94 13.71 -1.76 -2.95
CA ALA A 94 12.37 -1.62 -3.49
C ALA A 94 11.63 -0.42 -2.84
N PRO A 95 10.70 0.22 -3.57
CA PRO A 95 9.76 1.18 -2.99
C PRO A 95 9.00 0.55 -1.82
N GLY A 96 8.48 1.37 -0.93
CA GLY A 96 7.64 0.91 0.18
C GLY A 96 6.39 0.18 -0.32
N SER A 97 5.93 -0.78 0.45
CA SER A 97 4.67 -1.49 0.28
C SER A 97 3.84 -1.29 1.54
N LEU A 98 2.52 -1.38 1.42
CA LEU A 98 1.60 -1.20 2.54
C LEU A 98 0.74 -2.45 2.68
N LEU A 99 0.85 -3.13 3.81
CA LEU A 99 -0.06 -4.21 4.15
C LEU A 99 -1.26 -3.66 4.92
N ILE A 100 -2.45 -3.89 4.39
CA ILE A 100 -3.72 -3.57 5.01
C ILE A 100 -4.21 -4.82 5.73
N LEU A 101 -4.25 -4.77 7.05
CA LEU A 101 -4.84 -5.80 7.89
C LEU A 101 -6.32 -5.50 8.11
N GLN A 102 -7.17 -6.46 7.75
CA GLN A 102 -8.62 -6.40 7.90
C GLN A 102 -9.19 -7.82 8.00
N GLN A 103 -10.44 -7.97 8.42
CA GLN A 103 -11.03 -9.28 8.70
C GLN A 103 -11.90 -9.83 7.56
N GLY A 104 -12.83 -9.00 7.05
CA GLY A 104 -13.78 -9.44 6.02
C GLY A 104 -13.14 -9.73 4.67
N ALA A 105 -13.86 -10.50 3.84
CA ALA A 105 -13.41 -10.76 2.47
C ALA A 105 -13.17 -9.46 1.70
N PRO A 106 -12.12 -9.36 0.88
CA PRO A 106 -11.20 -10.41 0.43
C PRO A 106 -10.06 -10.74 1.40
N GLY A 107 -10.06 -10.22 2.62
CA GLY A 107 -9.00 -10.41 3.60
C GLY A 107 -7.93 -9.33 3.54
N CYS A 108 -6.77 -9.62 4.09
CA CYS A 108 -5.64 -8.70 4.12
C CYS A 108 -5.01 -8.54 2.73
N ILE A 109 -4.56 -7.34 2.41
CA ILE A 109 -4.11 -6.97 1.07
C ILE A 109 -2.78 -6.23 1.16
N ASP A 110 -1.83 -6.61 0.31
CA ASP A 110 -0.60 -5.86 0.10
C ASP A 110 -0.74 -4.97 -1.13
N ILE A 111 -0.36 -3.70 -1.01
CA ILE A 111 -0.43 -2.70 -2.07
C ILE A 111 0.92 -2.01 -2.26
N ASP A 112 1.24 -1.62 -3.49
CA ASP A 112 2.39 -0.78 -3.78
C ASP A 112 2.22 0.61 -3.17
N GLY A 113 3.16 1.03 -2.36
CA GLY A 113 3.06 2.28 -1.59
C GLY A 113 3.15 3.57 -2.42
N ASN A 114 3.52 3.49 -3.70
CA ASN A 114 3.59 4.65 -4.59
C ASN A 114 2.35 4.79 -5.47
N THR A 115 1.83 3.66 -5.95
CA THR A 115 0.73 3.62 -6.90
C THR A 115 -0.59 3.28 -6.25
N LEU A 116 -0.57 2.67 -5.08
CA LEU A 116 -1.70 2.08 -4.33
C LEU A 116 -2.41 0.95 -5.10
N LEU A 117 -1.78 0.45 -6.15
CA LEU A 117 -2.25 -0.76 -6.84
C LEU A 117 -2.05 -1.97 -5.93
N ARG A 118 -3.04 -2.85 -5.94
CA ARG A 118 -2.92 -4.14 -5.27
C ARG A 118 -1.77 -4.93 -5.87
N ASP A 119 -0.87 -5.38 -5.02
CA ASP A 119 0.20 -6.31 -5.38
C ASP A 119 -0.29 -7.75 -5.23
N ILE A 120 -0.78 -8.12 -4.05
CA ILE A 120 -1.22 -9.49 -3.78
C ILE A 120 -2.25 -9.53 -2.63
N TYR A 121 -3.14 -10.50 -2.63
CA TYR A 121 -3.89 -10.85 -1.43
C TYR A 121 -2.99 -11.63 -0.48
N LEU A 122 -3.02 -11.30 0.80
CA LEU A 122 -2.15 -11.95 1.79
C LEU A 122 -2.38 -13.48 1.85
N SER A 123 -3.59 -13.97 1.57
CA SER A 123 -3.89 -15.40 1.49
C SER A 123 -3.01 -16.11 0.47
N GLU A 124 -2.71 -15.49 -0.66
CA GLU A 124 -1.90 -16.06 -1.73
C GLU A 124 -0.43 -16.22 -1.31
N THR A 125 -0.02 -15.58 -0.22
CA THR A 125 1.34 -15.69 0.34
C THR A 125 1.48 -16.81 1.38
N PHE A 126 0.42 -17.53 1.69
CA PHE A 126 0.47 -18.75 2.50
C PHE A 126 0.71 -19.97 1.60
N MET A 127 1.38 -20.99 2.16
CA MET A 127 1.79 -22.18 1.38
C MET A 127 0.60 -22.88 0.70
N ASP A 128 -0.57 -22.87 1.32
CA ASP A 128 -1.77 -23.53 0.80
C ASP A 128 -2.67 -22.59 -0.01
N GLY A 129 -2.26 -21.32 -0.18
CA GLY A 129 -3.05 -20.31 -0.88
C GLY A 129 -4.31 -19.85 -0.14
N VAL A 130 -4.45 -20.25 1.12
CA VAL A 130 -5.58 -19.89 2.00
C VAL A 130 -5.07 -19.49 3.37
N PHE A 131 -5.87 -18.69 4.08
CA PHE A 131 -5.55 -18.37 5.46
C PHE A 131 -5.69 -19.59 6.37
N PRO A 132 -4.85 -19.71 7.42
CA PRO A 132 -5.04 -20.67 8.50
C PRO A 132 -6.42 -20.51 9.17
N GLU A 133 -6.90 -21.57 9.79
CA GLU A 133 -8.14 -21.51 10.58
C GLU A 133 -8.02 -20.46 11.69
N GLN A 134 -9.08 -19.67 11.89
CA GLN A 134 -9.14 -18.60 12.89
C GLN A 134 -8.04 -17.52 12.69
N PHE A 135 -7.70 -17.23 11.44
CA PHE A 135 -6.75 -16.17 11.13
C PHE A 135 -7.40 -14.81 11.33
N GLU A 136 -7.05 -14.16 12.44
CA GLU A 136 -7.45 -12.79 12.80
C GLU A 136 -6.19 -11.97 13.09
N PRO A 137 -5.49 -11.47 12.05
CA PRO A 137 -4.23 -10.79 12.23
C PRO A 137 -4.43 -9.42 12.90
N VAL A 138 -3.59 -9.11 13.87
CA VAL A 138 -3.62 -7.84 14.60
C VAL A 138 -2.40 -6.97 14.34
N ASN A 139 -1.29 -7.58 13.93
CA ASN A 139 -0.05 -6.89 13.63
C ASN A 139 0.79 -7.65 12.61
N ALA A 140 1.73 -6.94 11.97
CA ALA A 140 2.75 -7.55 11.14
C ALA A 140 4.07 -6.82 11.35
N THR A 141 5.16 -7.57 11.37
CA THR A 141 6.51 -7.04 11.52
C THR A 141 7.38 -7.57 10.38
N TRP A 142 8.05 -6.66 9.71
CA TRP A 142 8.88 -6.91 8.56
C TRP A 142 10.35 -6.77 8.93
N MET A 143 11.06 -7.87 8.83
CA MET A 143 12.50 -7.93 9.04
C MET A 143 13.20 -8.21 7.72
N HIS A 144 14.53 -8.14 7.71
CA HIS A 144 15.29 -8.28 6.48
C HIS A 144 15.01 -9.60 5.72
N TRP A 145 15.03 -10.72 6.45
CA TRP A 145 14.80 -12.06 5.90
C TRP A 145 13.60 -12.80 6.51
N LEU A 146 12.98 -12.24 7.50
CA LEU A 146 11.90 -12.89 8.23
C LEU A 146 10.74 -11.91 8.37
N ASP A 147 9.59 -12.31 7.92
CA ASP A 147 8.33 -11.60 8.20
C ASP A 147 7.51 -12.38 9.21
N VAL A 148 6.85 -11.65 10.08
CA VAL A 148 6.03 -12.21 11.17
C VAL A 148 4.68 -11.53 11.16
N ILE A 149 3.62 -12.34 11.21
CA ILE A 149 2.25 -11.87 11.43
C ILE A 149 1.81 -12.38 12.79
N GLU A 150 1.36 -11.46 13.62
CA GLU A 150 0.77 -11.73 14.91
C GLU A 150 -0.75 -11.89 14.77
N ASN A 151 -1.27 -13.00 15.22
CA ASN A 151 -2.70 -13.27 15.29
C ASN A 151 -3.26 -12.85 16.65
N LYS A 152 -4.55 -12.57 16.72
CA LYS A 152 -5.25 -12.10 17.92
C LYS A 152 -5.16 -13.05 19.11
N ASP A 153 -5.05 -14.34 18.85
CA ASP A 153 -4.88 -15.39 19.86
C ASP A 153 -3.43 -15.61 20.30
N GLY A 154 -2.50 -14.77 19.85
CA GLY A 154 -1.06 -14.83 20.19
C GLY A 154 -0.25 -15.77 19.30
N ARG A 155 -0.87 -16.47 18.36
CA ARG A 155 -0.13 -17.27 17.38
C ARG A 155 0.68 -16.38 16.45
N LEU A 156 1.88 -16.85 16.08
CA LEU A 156 2.76 -16.15 15.14
C LEU A 156 2.89 -16.97 13.86
N TYR A 157 2.63 -16.34 12.74
CA TYR A 157 2.87 -16.91 11.41
C TYR A 157 4.12 -16.28 10.83
N THR A 158 5.02 -17.10 10.28
CA THR A 158 6.32 -16.63 9.81
C THR A 158 6.57 -16.99 8.36
N ARG A 159 7.33 -16.12 7.69
CA ARG A 159 7.80 -16.31 6.32
C ARG A 159 9.29 -16.00 6.24
N LEU A 160 10.08 -16.93 5.71
CA LEU A 160 11.44 -16.63 5.27
C LEU A 160 11.39 -16.14 3.84
N LYS A 161 11.98 -14.98 3.60
CA LYS A 161 12.10 -14.42 2.24
C LYS A 161 13.21 -15.09 1.46
N TYR A 162 12.97 -15.30 0.17
CA TYR A 162 14.01 -15.79 -0.76
C TYR A 162 14.87 -14.66 -1.28
N SER A 163 14.38 -13.42 -1.20
CA SER A 163 15.09 -12.21 -1.61
C SER A 163 14.69 -11.04 -0.71
N ASP A 164 15.66 -10.23 -0.33
CA ASP A 164 15.45 -8.98 0.40
C ASP A 164 14.97 -7.83 -0.50
N ALA A 165 15.07 -8.03 -1.81
CA ALA A 165 14.60 -7.07 -2.82
C ALA A 165 13.11 -7.22 -3.16
N LEU A 166 12.48 -8.33 -2.79
CA LEU A 166 11.09 -8.64 -3.10
C LEU A 166 10.29 -8.80 -1.80
N PHE A 167 9.30 -7.94 -1.58
CA PHE A 167 8.48 -7.95 -0.37
C PHE A 167 7.77 -9.28 -0.17
N ASN A 168 7.14 -9.82 -1.21
CA ASN A 168 6.36 -11.03 -1.16
C ASN A 168 7.12 -12.27 -1.69
N SER A 169 8.44 -12.34 -1.47
CA SER A 169 9.22 -13.53 -1.79
C SER A 169 9.14 -14.56 -0.66
N GLY A 170 8.82 -15.81 -1.00
CA GLY A 170 8.58 -16.88 -0.03
C GLY A 170 7.13 -16.97 0.41
N TYR A 171 6.84 -17.96 1.24
CA TYR A 171 5.49 -18.24 1.73
C TYR A 171 5.45 -18.27 3.24
N PHE A 172 4.36 -17.74 3.81
CA PHE A 172 4.03 -17.95 5.21
C PHE A 172 3.69 -19.44 5.44
N ILE A 173 4.19 -19.96 6.54
CA ILE A 173 3.87 -21.31 6.99
C ILE A 173 2.49 -21.25 7.65
N THR A 174 1.58 -22.15 7.26
CA THR A 174 0.22 -22.22 7.80
C THR A 174 0.18 -22.74 9.24
N GLU A 175 1.20 -23.49 9.66
CA GLU A 175 1.38 -23.92 11.04
C GLU A 175 2.04 -22.79 11.86
N PRO A 176 1.39 -22.29 12.90
CA PRO A 176 1.93 -21.18 13.68
C PRO A 176 3.13 -21.61 14.53
N VAL A 177 4.03 -20.67 14.78
CA VAL A 177 5.06 -20.85 15.81
C VAL A 177 4.37 -20.77 17.17
N LEU A 178 4.44 -21.86 17.93
CA LEU A 178 3.95 -21.86 19.30
C LEU A 178 4.97 -21.12 20.17
N VAL A 179 4.56 -20.00 20.75
CA VAL A 179 5.31 -19.39 21.85
C VAL A 179 5.03 -20.28 23.05
N GLY A 180 6.05 -21.02 23.51
CA GLY A 180 5.88 -21.98 24.60
C GLY A 180 5.36 -21.28 25.85
N GLU A 181 4.36 -21.85 26.47
CA GLU A 181 4.02 -21.56 27.86
C GLU A 181 5.19 -22.08 28.72
N GLU A 182 5.84 -21.16 29.47
CA GLU A 182 6.76 -21.53 30.56
C GLU A 182 5.99 -22.05 31.78
#